data_5579068014e7eb567cfe18cba38c3a3f
#
_entry.id   5579068014e7eb567cfe18cba38c3a3f
#
_cell.length_a   1.000
_cell.length_b   1.000
_cell.length_c   1.000
_cell.angle_alpha   90.00
_cell.angle_beta   90.00
_cell.angle_gamma   90.00
#
_symmetry.space_group_name_H-M   'P 1'
#
loop_
_entity.id
_entity.type
_entity.pdbx_description
1 polymer ?
#
loop_
_entity_poly.entity_id
_entity_poly.type
_entity_poly.pdbx_seq_one_letter_code
_entity_poly.pdbx_strand_id
1 'polypeptide(L)'
;WHRADNRFDKPTSNNYLALRFDHAADTAEHYLLNLLLTRVFNESLSTQTYLPYLAGLGYSLYPHINGFTISTNGYSDKQFDYLEWLLKQLLSFTPLEDRFELAKHQLQKDLSNHQNAAPHQLAMAALANATIENTISNQDLVSALPEITFKQLTAFQHKALHSFNLVGFSNGNVTATQSKVFAEKLLTITRARLNNHAGTESQAKTFDTWV
;
A
#
# COMPACT_ATOMS: atom_id res chain seq x y z
N TRP A 1 -16.18 0.23 4.21
CA TRP A 1 -16.63 -0.89 5.07
C TRP A 1 -16.27 -0.61 6.53
N HIS A 2 -17.18 -0.93 7.46
CA HIS A 2 -16.97 -0.75 8.90
C HIS A 2 -17.51 -1.96 9.68
N ARG A 3 -16.76 -2.39 10.70
CA ARG A 3 -17.18 -3.42 11.65
C ARG A 3 -16.79 -3.01 13.05
N ALA A 4 -17.78 -2.66 13.88
CA ALA A 4 -17.54 -2.46 15.30
C ALA A 4 -17.23 -3.80 16.00
N ASP A 5 -16.24 -3.82 16.87
CA ASP A 5 -15.93 -4.96 17.73
C ASP A 5 -15.60 -4.48 19.14
N ASN A 6 -16.64 -4.50 19.98
CA ASN A 6 -16.57 -4.07 21.39
C ASN A 6 -16.60 -5.25 22.37
N ARG A 7 -16.46 -6.50 21.89
CA ARG A 7 -16.61 -7.70 22.73
C ARG A 7 -15.65 -7.76 23.91
N PHE A 8 -14.47 -7.15 23.79
CA PHE A 8 -13.44 -7.19 24.82
C PHE A 8 -13.14 -5.81 25.41
N ASP A 9 -13.94 -4.79 25.08
CA ASP A 9 -13.78 -3.41 25.53
C ASP A 9 -12.34 -2.85 25.38
N LYS A 10 -11.64 -3.32 24.35
CA LYS A 10 -10.28 -2.85 24.05
C LYS A 10 -10.34 -1.57 23.23
N PRO A 11 -9.65 -0.49 23.64
CA PRO A 11 -9.63 0.78 22.92
C PRO A 11 -8.69 0.71 21.69
N THR A 12 -8.81 -0.35 20.89
CA THR A 12 -7.95 -0.58 19.73
C THR A 12 -8.76 -0.76 18.45
N SER A 13 -8.19 -0.33 17.34
CA SER A 13 -8.76 -0.54 16.01
C SER A 13 -7.69 -0.92 14.98
N ASN A 14 -8.16 -1.53 13.91
CA ASN A 14 -7.37 -1.81 12.72
C ASN A 14 -8.07 -1.16 11.52
N ASN A 15 -7.31 -0.42 10.74
CA ASN A 15 -7.81 0.26 9.57
C ASN A 15 -6.97 -0.13 8.36
N TYR A 16 -7.63 -0.35 7.24
CA TYR A 16 -7.02 -0.71 5.96
C TYR A 16 -7.52 0.25 4.91
N LEU A 17 -6.61 0.82 4.16
CA LEU A 17 -6.88 1.72 3.04
C LEU A 17 -6.15 1.22 1.81
N ALA A 18 -6.85 0.54 0.92
CA ALA A 18 -6.30 0.07 -0.34
C ALA A 18 -6.46 1.14 -1.42
N LEU A 19 -5.34 1.47 -2.07
CA LEU A 19 -5.30 2.24 -3.30
C LEU A 19 -5.19 1.25 -4.45
N ARG A 20 -6.23 1.16 -5.26
CA ARG A 20 -6.31 0.26 -6.41
C ARG A 20 -6.18 1.04 -7.69
N PHE A 21 -5.27 0.64 -8.54
CA PHE A 21 -5.00 1.27 -9.83
C PHE A 21 -4.66 0.22 -10.89
N ASP A 22 -4.85 0.59 -12.16
CA ASP A 22 -4.57 -0.30 -13.28
C ASP A 22 -3.07 -0.56 -13.43
N HIS A 23 -2.73 -1.75 -13.89
CA HIS A 23 -1.33 -2.17 -14.13
C HIS A 23 -0.46 -2.19 -12.86
N ALA A 24 -1.04 -2.54 -11.71
CA ALA A 24 -0.29 -2.63 -10.46
C ALA A 24 0.66 -3.84 -10.40
N ALA A 25 0.28 -4.96 -11.05
CA ALA A 25 1.03 -6.21 -11.03
C ALA A 25 0.66 -7.16 -12.20
N ASP A 26 0.31 -6.63 -13.35
CA ASP A 26 -0.01 -7.42 -14.55
C ASP A 26 1.25 -8.00 -15.25
N THR A 27 2.41 -7.45 -14.97
CA THR A 27 3.71 -7.92 -15.43
C THR A 27 4.71 -7.98 -14.26
N ALA A 28 5.78 -8.75 -14.41
CA ALA A 28 6.87 -8.81 -13.44
C ALA A 28 7.49 -7.42 -13.19
N GLU A 29 7.61 -6.61 -14.23
CA GLU A 29 8.10 -5.22 -14.15
C GLU A 29 7.16 -4.36 -13.27
N HIS A 30 5.85 -4.36 -13.54
CA HIS A 30 4.89 -3.58 -12.76
C HIS A 30 4.84 -4.02 -11.30
N TYR A 31 4.88 -5.33 -11.05
CA TYR A 31 4.93 -5.84 -9.68
C TYR A 31 6.21 -5.41 -8.95
N LEU A 32 7.38 -5.47 -9.61
CA LEU A 32 8.65 -5.00 -9.04
C LEU A 32 8.63 -3.50 -8.75
N LEU A 33 8.08 -2.69 -9.66
CA LEU A 33 7.93 -1.25 -9.45
C LEU A 33 7.01 -0.94 -8.26
N ASN A 34 5.91 -1.67 -8.13
CA ASN A 34 4.99 -1.55 -6.99
C ASN A 34 5.68 -1.95 -5.66
N LEU A 35 6.42 -3.05 -5.66
CA LEU A 35 7.18 -3.53 -4.52
C LEU A 35 8.30 -2.55 -4.11
N LEU A 36 9.06 -2.04 -5.09
CA LEU A 36 10.12 -1.06 -4.84
C LEU A 36 9.56 0.27 -4.33
N LEU A 37 8.45 0.76 -4.91
CA LEU A 37 7.80 1.98 -4.46
C LEU A 37 7.39 1.89 -2.99
N THR A 38 6.76 0.78 -2.60
CA THR A 38 6.34 0.57 -1.20
C THR A 38 7.53 0.43 -0.25
N ARG A 39 8.63 -0.20 -0.66
CA ARG A 39 9.86 -0.32 0.14
C ARG A 39 10.53 1.04 0.35
N VAL A 40 10.73 1.81 -0.72
CA VAL A 40 11.36 3.14 -0.66
C VAL A 40 10.53 4.09 0.20
N PHE A 41 9.20 4.03 0.09
CA PHE A 41 8.31 4.81 0.94
C PHE A 41 8.44 4.43 2.42
N ASN A 42 8.33 3.15 2.76
CA ASN A 42 8.45 2.67 4.14
C ASN A 42 9.79 3.09 4.76
N GLU A 43 10.88 2.99 4.02
CA GLU A 43 12.19 3.41 4.49
C GLU A 43 12.26 4.92 4.72
N SER A 44 11.67 5.72 3.83
CA SER A 44 11.66 7.18 3.96
C SER A 44 10.92 7.67 5.22
N LEU A 45 9.94 6.91 5.71
CA LEU A 45 9.15 7.23 6.89
C LEU A 45 9.68 6.61 8.19
N SER A 46 10.70 5.77 8.14
CA SER A 46 11.19 5.00 9.29
C SER A 46 11.45 5.85 10.54
N THR A 47 12.08 7.02 10.39
CA THR A 47 12.34 7.94 11.49
C THR A 47 11.08 8.62 12.01
N GLN A 48 10.15 8.98 11.13
CA GLN A 48 8.94 9.74 11.50
C GLN A 48 7.89 8.84 12.17
N THR A 49 7.90 7.55 11.87
CA THR A 49 6.96 6.55 12.40
C THR A 49 7.42 5.91 13.69
N TYR A 50 8.65 6.17 14.12
CA TYR A 50 9.21 5.62 15.36
C TYR A 50 8.45 6.09 16.62
N LEU A 51 8.19 7.41 16.76
CA LEU A 51 7.44 7.93 17.90
C LEU A 51 5.98 7.45 17.94
N PRO A 52 5.20 7.46 16.82
CA PRO A 52 3.91 6.79 16.77
C PRO A 52 3.95 5.32 17.20
N TYR A 53 4.96 4.57 16.75
CA TYR A 53 5.14 3.17 17.14
C TYR A 53 5.31 3.01 18.66
N LEU A 54 6.14 3.84 19.29
CA LEU A 54 6.29 3.84 20.76
C LEU A 54 5.01 4.21 21.49
N ALA A 55 4.15 5.02 20.86
CA ALA A 55 2.83 5.37 21.39
C ALA A 55 1.75 4.29 21.12
N GLY A 56 2.13 3.13 20.58
CA GLY A 56 1.21 2.02 20.30
C GLY A 56 0.43 2.16 18.99
N LEU A 57 0.93 2.97 18.03
CA LEU A 57 0.37 3.12 16.69
C LEU A 57 1.29 2.45 15.67
N GLY A 58 0.89 1.28 15.18
CA GLY A 58 1.60 0.59 14.11
C GLY A 58 1.05 0.96 12.73
N TYR A 59 1.88 0.84 11.71
CA TYR A 59 1.46 0.91 10.31
C TYR A 59 2.24 -0.10 9.45
N SER A 60 1.67 -0.42 8.30
CA SER A 60 2.35 -1.16 7.24
C SER A 60 1.82 -0.68 5.88
N LEU A 61 2.71 -0.45 4.93
CA LEU A 61 2.37 -0.29 3.52
C LEU A 61 2.91 -1.49 2.77
N TYR A 62 2.04 -2.22 2.08
CA TYR A 62 2.41 -3.41 1.34
C TYR A 62 1.72 -3.47 -0.03
N PRO A 63 2.42 -3.99 -1.07
CA PRO A 63 1.85 -4.13 -2.41
C PRO A 63 0.94 -5.35 -2.49
N HIS A 64 0.01 -5.31 -3.43
CA HIS A 64 -0.81 -6.44 -3.84
C HIS A 64 -1.13 -6.33 -5.35
N ILE A 65 -1.75 -7.35 -5.93
CA ILE A 65 -1.98 -7.45 -7.37
C ILE A 65 -2.78 -6.28 -7.98
N ASN A 66 -3.60 -5.59 -7.18
CA ASN A 66 -4.42 -4.46 -7.65
C ASN A 66 -3.90 -3.09 -7.19
N GLY A 67 -2.72 -3.01 -6.57
CA GLY A 67 -2.19 -1.76 -6.02
C GLY A 67 -1.41 -1.97 -4.74
N PHE A 68 -1.65 -1.13 -3.73
CA PHE A 68 -1.06 -1.28 -2.40
C PHE A 68 -2.05 -0.87 -1.30
N THR A 69 -1.82 -1.38 -0.10
CA THR A 69 -2.65 -1.10 1.07
C THR A 69 -1.82 -0.46 2.19
N ILE A 70 -2.31 0.65 2.72
CA ILE A 70 -1.87 1.20 4.00
C ILE A 70 -2.73 0.55 5.07
N SER A 71 -2.12 -0.13 6.04
CA SER A 71 -2.82 -0.59 7.23
C SER A 71 -2.29 0.12 8.46
N THR A 72 -3.18 0.42 9.40
CA THR A 72 -2.82 0.95 10.72
C THR A 72 -3.48 0.13 11.81
N ASN A 73 -2.79 -0.02 12.94
CA ASN A 73 -3.28 -0.77 14.09
C ASN A 73 -2.82 -0.12 15.39
N GLY A 74 -3.59 -0.30 16.46
CA GLY A 74 -3.28 0.22 17.79
C GLY A 74 -4.43 0.98 18.42
N TYR A 75 -4.13 1.96 19.29
CA TYR A 75 -5.14 2.72 20.02
C TYR A 75 -6.05 3.53 19.09
N SER A 76 -7.40 3.37 19.25
CA SER A 76 -8.41 3.92 18.33
C SER A 76 -8.40 5.44 18.20
N ASP A 77 -8.08 6.15 19.29
CA ASP A 77 -8.19 7.61 19.40
C ASP A 77 -7.42 8.37 18.30
N LYS A 78 -6.25 7.86 17.90
CA LYS A 78 -5.34 8.53 16.94
C LYS A 78 -5.20 7.81 15.60
N GLN A 79 -5.91 6.70 15.43
CA GLN A 79 -5.76 5.88 14.22
C GLN A 79 -6.13 6.63 12.94
N PHE A 80 -7.24 7.38 12.95
CA PHE A 80 -7.68 8.11 11.77
C PHE A 80 -6.77 9.29 11.44
N ASP A 81 -6.29 10.01 12.46
CA ASP A 81 -5.33 11.10 12.27
C ASP A 81 -4.01 10.56 11.68
N TYR A 82 -3.57 9.39 12.18
CA TYR A 82 -2.36 8.74 11.72
C TYR A 82 -2.49 8.21 10.29
N LEU A 83 -3.60 7.57 9.96
CA LEU A 83 -3.86 7.08 8.60
C LEU A 83 -4.01 8.24 7.60
N GLU A 84 -4.64 9.33 8.00
CA GLU A 84 -4.69 10.56 7.20
C GLU A 84 -3.30 11.12 6.91
N TRP A 85 -2.46 11.20 7.96
CA TRP A 85 -1.09 11.67 7.81
C TRP A 85 -0.30 10.77 6.87
N LEU A 86 -0.37 9.44 7.01
CA LEU A 86 0.28 8.48 6.13
C LEU A 86 -0.16 8.64 4.67
N LEU A 87 -1.46 8.81 4.45
CA LEU A 87 -1.98 9.05 3.08
C LEU A 87 -1.42 10.35 2.50
N LYS A 88 -1.37 11.44 3.27
CA LYS A 88 -0.78 12.70 2.83
C LYS A 88 0.70 12.56 2.49
N GLN A 89 1.47 11.83 3.33
CA GLN A 89 2.87 11.54 3.04
C GLN A 89 3.01 10.75 1.73
N LEU A 90 2.19 9.72 1.52
CA LEU A 90 2.23 8.92 0.30
C LEU A 90 1.89 9.75 -0.94
N LEU A 91 0.86 10.57 -0.84
CA LEU A 91 0.42 11.43 -1.95
C LEU A 91 1.44 12.52 -2.32
N SER A 92 2.24 13.01 -1.38
CA SER A 92 3.29 14.01 -1.59
C SER A 92 4.70 13.39 -1.72
N PHE A 93 4.79 12.07 -1.68
CA PHE A 93 6.06 11.36 -1.69
C PHE A 93 6.85 11.62 -2.98
N THR A 94 8.13 11.89 -2.83
CA THR A 94 9.09 11.96 -3.94
C THR A 94 10.21 10.99 -3.63
N PRO A 95 10.35 9.89 -4.40
CA PRO A 95 11.43 8.94 -4.19
C PRO A 95 12.78 9.56 -4.48
N LEU A 96 13.81 9.09 -3.77
CA LEU A 96 15.20 9.46 -3.98
C LEU A 96 15.93 8.30 -4.65
N GLU A 97 16.84 8.62 -5.58
CA GLU A 97 17.53 7.61 -6.40
C GLU A 97 18.45 6.72 -5.56
N ASP A 98 19.16 7.28 -4.58
CA ASP A 98 20.01 6.53 -3.65
C ASP A 98 19.22 5.51 -2.83
N ARG A 99 18.01 5.88 -2.40
CA ARG A 99 17.10 4.99 -1.67
C ARG A 99 16.52 3.90 -2.57
N PHE A 100 16.23 4.24 -3.81
CA PHE A 100 15.80 3.27 -4.81
C PHE A 100 16.88 2.22 -5.06
N GLU A 101 18.14 2.63 -5.30
CA GLU A 101 19.24 1.69 -5.53
C GLU A 101 19.49 0.77 -4.33
N LEU A 102 19.43 1.32 -3.12
CA LEU A 102 19.52 0.52 -1.90
C LEU A 102 18.38 -0.51 -1.81
N ALA A 103 17.13 -0.09 -2.02
CA ALA A 103 15.97 -0.97 -1.99
C ALA A 103 16.03 -2.05 -3.08
N LYS A 104 16.49 -1.70 -4.28
CA LYS A 104 16.70 -2.62 -5.40
C LYS A 104 17.73 -3.68 -5.05
N HIS A 105 18.87 -3.28 -4.48
CA HIS A 105 19.92 -4.21 -4.06
C HIS A 105 19.47 -5.15 -2.94
N GLN A 106 18.69 -4.65 -1.96
CA GLN A 106 18.10 -5.49 -0.91
C GLN A 106 17.10 -6.48 -1.50
N LEU A 107 16.22 -6.01 -2.40
CA LEU A 107 15.26 -6.87 -3.08
C LEU A 107 15.94 -7.98 -3.88
N GLN A 108 17.04 -7.68 -4.58
CA GLN A 108 17.82 -8.68 -5.30
C GLN A 108 18.33 -9.78 -4.38
N LYS A 109 18.81 -9.42 -3.19
CA LYS A 109 19.24 -10.40 -2.17
C LYS A 109 18.07 -11.25 -1.68
N ASP A 110 16.93 -10.63 -1.38
CA ASP A 110 15.74 -11.33 -0.91
C ASP A 110 15.24 -12.34 -1.94
N LEU A 111 15.13 -11.95 -3.21
CA LEU A 111 14.71 -12.84 -4.30
C LEU A 111 15.70 -13.98 -4.54
N SER A 112 17.02 -13.72 -4.47
CA SER A 112 18.04 -14.75 -4.59
C SER A 112 18.00 -15.72 -3.42
N ASN A 113 17.76 -15.25 -2.21
CA ASN A 113 17.65 -16.09 -1.01
C ASN A 113 16.37 -16.94 -0.99
N HIS A 114 15.36 -16.60 -1.76
CA HIS A 114 14.12 -17.38 -1.84
C HIS A 114 14.38 -18.83 -2.30
N GLN A 115 15.40 -19.09 -3.10
CA GLN A 115 15.78 -20.44 -3.50
C GLN A 115 16.24 -21.30 -2.33
N ASN A 116 16.72 -20.68 -1.24
CA ASN A 116 17.15 -21.33 -0.01
C ASN A 116 16.03 -21.37 1.05
N ALA A 117 14.79 -21.05 0.68
CA ALA A 117 13.65 -21.09 1.59
C ALA A 117 13.35 -22.54 2.04
N ALA A 118 12.68 -22.68 3.18
CA ALA A 118 12.30 -23.99 3.67
C ALA A 118 11.43 -24.76 2.65
N PRO A 119 11.57 -26.10 2.53
CA PRO A 119 10.87 -26.90 1.51
C PRO A 119 9.37 -26.68 1.44
N HIS A 120 8.70 -26.48 2.58
CA HIS A 120 7.26 -26.21 2.62
C HIS A 120 6.91 -24.85 1.99
N GLN A 121 7.75 -23.83 2.13
CA GLN A 121 7.54 -22.52 1.50
C GLN A 121 7.69 -22.60 -0.02
N LEU A 122 8.69 -23.36 -0.49
CA LEU A 122 8.88 -23.62 -1.93
C LEU A 122 7.70 -24.40 -2.52
N ALA A 123 7.21 -25.41 -1.80
CA ALA A 123 6.04 -26.20 -2.20
C ALA A 123 4.77 -25.32 -2.28
N MET A 124 4.55 -24.44 -1.29
CA MET A 124 3.42 -23.52 -1.30
C MET A 124 3.53 -22.47 -2.44
N ALA A 125 4.72 -21.98 -2.73
CA ALA A 125 4.95 -21.08 -3.86
C ALA A 125 4.69 -21.78 -5.20
N ALA A 126 5.15 -23.03 -5.35
CA ALA A 126 4.87 -23.84 -6.55
C ALA A 126 3.37 -24.12 -6.71
N LEU A 127 2.66 -24.43 -5.62
CA LEU A 127 1.21 -24.61 -5.63
C LEU A 127 0.49 -23.31 -6.02
N ALA A 128 0.88 -22.16 -5.46
CA ALA A 128 0.33 -20.86 -5.82
C ALA A 128 0.52 -20.56 -7.32
N ASN A 129 1.72 -20.80 -7.85
CA ASN A 129 2.01 -20.61 -9.27
C ASN A 129 1.17 -21.55 -10.19
N ALA A 130 0.80 -22.72 -9.70
CA ALA A 130 0.00 -23.69 -10.47
C ALA A 130 -1.52 -23.44 -10.38
N THR A 131 -1.99 -22.77 -9.32
CA THR A 131 -3.43 -22.67 -9.02
C THR A 131 -4.00 -21.26 -9.10
N ILE A 132 -3.16 -20.25 -8.97
CA ILE A 132 -3.59 -18.84 -9.00
C ILE A 132 -3.24 -18.27 -10.38
N GLU A 133 -4.26 -17.81 -11.09
CA GLU A 133 -4.11 -17.14 -12.37
C GLU A 133 -3.33 -15.82 -12.20
N ASN A 134 -2.48 -15.51 -13.19
CA ASN A 134 -1.61 -14.31 -13.19
C ASN A 134 -0.61 -14.22 -12.02
N THR A 135 -0.19 -15.35 -11.46
CA THR A 135 0.89 -15.37 -10.48
C THR A 135 2.24 -15.15 -11.18
N ILE A 136 3.01 -14.20 -10.68
CA ILE A 136 4.36 -13.92 -11.18
C ILE A 136 5.36 -14.78 -10.41
N SER A 137 6.14 -15.58 -11.12
CA SER A 137 7.11 -16.47 -10.47
C SER A 137 8.32 -15.69 -9.94
N ASN A 138 8.97 -16.25 -8.90
CA ASN A 138 10.22 -15.65 -8.39
C ASN A 138 11.31 -15.55 -9.47
N GLN A 139 11.33 -16.49 -10.42
CA GLN A 139 12.29 -16.49 -11.51
C GLN A 139 12.08 -15.33 -12.46
N ASP A 140 10.81 -14.99 -12.78
CA ASP A 140 10.45 -13.84 -13.60
C ASP A 140 10.88 -12.53 -12.92
N LEU A 141 10.68 -12.43 -11.59
CA LEU A 141 11.10 -11.29 -10.80
C LEU A 141 12.62 -11.12 -10.78
N VAL A 142 13.38 -12.21 -10.58
CA VAL A 142 14.86 -12.19 -10.60
C VAL A 142 15.37 -11.74 -11.97
N SER A 143 14.74 -12.21 -13.05
CA SER A 143 15.16 -11.89 -14.42
C SER A 143 14.82 -10.44 -14.80
N ALA A 144 13.71 -9.91 -14.34
CA ALA A 144 13.25 -8.55 -14.68
C ALA A 144 13.90 -7.45 -13.81
N LEU A 145 14.30 -7.76 -12.57
CA LEU A 145 14.80 -6.76 -11.63
C LEU A 145 16.01 -5.93 -12.12
N PRO A 146 17.01 -6.50 -12.81
CA PRO A 146 18.15 -5.72 -13.32
C PRO A 146 17.75 -4.58 -14.24
N GLU A 147 16.71 -4.77 -15.06
CA GLU A 147 16.23 -3.81 -16.06
C GLU A 147 15.41 -2.66 -15.45
N ILE A 148 15.00 -2.77 -14.19
CA ILE A 148 14.21 -1.73 -13.50
C ILE A 148 15.08 -0.51 -13.22
N THR A 149 14.63 0.66 -13.68
CA THR A 149 15.32 1.94 -13.51
C THR A 149 14.56 2.90 -12.59
N PHE A 150 15.27 3.85 -12.02
CA PHE A 150 14.66 4.92 -11.19
C PHE A 150 13.64 5.76 -11.99
N LYS A 151 13.91 5.99 -13.29
CA LYS A 151 12.98 6.71 -14.18
C LYS A 151 11.65 5.95 -14.34
N GLN A 152 11.70 4.62 -14.46
CA GLN A 152 10.48 3.79 -14.50
C GLN A 152 9.73 3.86 -13.18
N LEU A 153 10.42 3.84 -12.02
CA LEU A 153 9.80 3.96 -10.71
C LEU A 153 9.05 5.29 -10.58
N THR A 154 9.66 6.41 -10.94
CA THR A 154 9.03 7.74 -10.87
C THR A 154 7.83 7.86 -11.80
N ALA A 155 7.93 7.32 -13.02
CA ALA A 155 6.82 7.29 -13.97
C ALA A 155 5.66 6.41 -13.46
N PHE A 156 5.97 5.23 -12.90
CA PHE A 156 4.99 4.32 -12.30
C PHE A 156 4.27 4.98 -11.12
N GLN A 157 5.03 5.60 -10.20
CA GLN A 157 4.45 6.32 -9.06
C GLN A 157 3.49 7.42 -9.52
N HIS A 158 3.91 8.23 -10.48
CA HIS A 158 3.08 9.31 -11.02
C HIS A 158 1.77 8.76 -11.58
N LYS A 159 1.84 7.69 -12.38
CA LYS A 159 0.65 7.02 -12.94
C LYS A 159 -0.24 6.42 -11.86
N ALA A 160 0.34 5.69 -10.90
CA ALA A 160 -0.37 5.03 -9.80
C ALA A 160 -1.11 6.02 -8.89
N LEU A 161 -0.49 7.18 -8.61
CA LEU A 161 -1.07 8.21 -7.74
C LEU A 161 -1.89 9.27 -8.50
N HIS A 162 -1.97 9.18 -9.83
CA HIS A 162 -2.81 10.06 -10.65
C HIS A 162 -4.25 9.54 -10.77
N SER A 163 -4.43 8.23 -10.87
CA SER A 163 -5.74 7.61 -11.01
C SER A 163 -5.81 6.32 -10.19
N PHE A 164 -6.58 6.33 -9.13
CA PHE A 164 -6.78 5.17 -8.26
C PHE A 164 -8.17 5.18 -7.63
N ASN A 165 -8.64 3.99 -7.24
CA ASN A 165 -9.85 3.79 -6.46
C ASN A 165 -9.46 3.51 -5.00
N LEU A 166 -10.18 4.11 -4.05
CA LEU A 166 -10.01 3.87 -2.63
C LEU A 166 -11.00 2.81 -2.13
N VAL A 167 -10.47 1.83 -1.41
CA VAL A 167 -11.28 0.86 -0.67
C VAL A 167 -10.81 0.88 0.78
N GLY A 168 -11.70 1.33 1.69
CA GLY A 168 -11.41 1.42 3.12
C GLY A 168 -12.14 0.33 3.91
N PHE A 169 -11.47 -0.18 4.95
CA PHE A 169 -12.07 -1.06 5.96
C PHE A 169 -11.57 -0.65 7.35
N SER A 170 -12.51 -0.43 8.27
CA SER A 170 -12.23 -0.14 9.68
C SER A 170 -12.86 -1.20 10.57
N ASN A 171 -12.09 -1.74 11.52
CA ASN A 171 -12.53 -2.75 12.46
C ASN A 171 -12.04 -2.44 13.87
N GLY A 172 -12.88 -2.71 14.88
CA GLY A 172 -12.54 -2.57 16.30
C GLY A 172 -13.38 -1.52 17.03
N ASN A 173 -12.78 -0.84 18.01
CA ASN A 173 -13.45 0.17 18.80
C ASN A 173 -13.55 1.52 18.04
N VAL A 174 -14.36 1.52 17.01
CA VAL A 174 -14.66 2.68 16.15
C VAL A 174 -16.16 2.64 15.83
N THR A 175 -16.82 3.77 15.88
CA THR A 175 -18.23 3.88 15.50
C THR A 175 -18.40 4.02 13.98
N ALA A 176 -19.58 3.62 13.48
CA ALA A 176 -19.92 3.82 12.06
C ALA A 176 -19.87 5.30 11.66
N THR A 177 -20.32 6.20 12.55
CA THR A 177 -20.29 7.64 12.31
C THR A 177 -18.85 8.16 12.16
N GLN A 178 -17.94 7.75 13.06
CA GLN A 178 -16.52 8.13 12.95
C GLN A 178 -15.91 7.63 11.65
N SER A 179 -16.17 6.38 11.27
CA SER A 179 -15.68 5.79 10.01
C SER A 179 -16.22 6.52 8.78
N LYS A 180 -17.50 6.94 8.81
CA LYS A 180 -18.10 7.71 7.70
C LYS A 180 -17.48 9.09 7.55
N VAL A 181 -17.37 9.85 8.65
CA VAL A 181 -16.72 11.18 8.65
C VAL A 181 -15.28 11.07 8.15
N PHE A 182 -14.55 10.04 8.57
CA PHE A 182 -13.20 9.80 8.11
C PHE A 182 -13.14 9.47 6.61
N ALA A 183 -14.05 8.64 6.10
CA ALA A 183 -14.13 8.33 4.67
C ALA A 183 -14.38 9.60 3.81
N GLU A 184 -15.30 10.47 4.25
CA GLU A 184 -15.55 11.76 3.60
C GLU A 184 -14.31 12.66 3.59
N LYS A 185 -13.55 12.68 4.69
CA LYS A 185 -12.29 13.41 4.81
C LYS A 185 -11.22 12.88 3.84
N LEU A 186 -11.07 11.55 3.74
CA LEU A 186 -10.16 10.92 2.78
C LEU A 186 -10.52 11.27 1.33
N LEU A 187 -11.80 11.23 0.97
CA LEU A 187 -12.29 11.62 -0.35
C LEU A 187 -11.96 13.09 -0.65
N THR A 188 -12.08 13.99 0.32
CA THR A 188 -11.73 15.39 0.15
C THR A 188 -10.23 15.58 -0.14
N ILE A 189 -9.37 14.88 0.60
CA ILE A 189 -7.92 14.92 0.42
C ILE A 189 -7.51 14.41 -0.96
N THR A 190 -8.09 13.30 -1.40
CA THR A 190 -7.77 12.70 -2.70
C THR A 190 -8.31 13.52 -3.87
N ARG A 191 -9.54 14.07 -3.77
CA ARG A 191 -10.11 14.98 -4.78
C ARG A 191 -9.33 16.27 -4.93
N ALA A 192 -8.89 16.88 -3.83
CA ALA A 192 -8.08 18.09 -3.86
C ALA A 192 -6.77 17.88 -4.64
N ARG A 193 -6.15 16.69 -4.50
CA ARG A 193 -4.95 16.35 -5.28
C ARG A 193 -5.25 16.12 -6.76
N LEU A 194 -6.28 15.35 -7.06
CA LEU A 194 -6.68 15.08 -8.45
C LEU A 194 -7.01 16.38 -9.19
N ASN A 195 -7.71 17.32 -8.55
CA ASN A 195 -8.03 18.62 -9.12
C ASN A 195 -6.78 19.51 -9.33
N ASN A 196 -5.79 19.41 -8.47
CA ASN A 196 -4.53 20.16 -8.63
C ASN A 196 -3.62 19.60 -9.76
N HIS A 197 -3.92 18.38 -10.24
CA HIS A 197 -3.16 17.72 -11.33
C HIS A 197 -3.99 17.58 -12.62
N ALA A 198 -5.30 17.81 -12.55
CA ALA A 198 -6.21 17.65 -13.67
C ALA A 198 -6.43 18.99 -14.42
N GLY A 199 -5.65 19.15 -15.47
CA GLY A 199 -6.15 19.87 -16.65
C GLY A 199 -7.07 19.02 -17.53
N THR A 200 -7.57 17.84 -17.07
CA THR A 200 -8.45 16.95 -17.83
C THR A 200 -9.39 16.20 -16.90
N GLU A 201 -10.67 16.23 -17.21
CA GLU A 201 -11.77 15.63 -16.46
C GLU A 201 -11.55 14.15 -16.13
N SER A 202 -11.39 13.83 -14.84
CA SER A 202 -11.53 12.49 -14.32
C SER A 202 -12.90 12.37 -13.65
N GLN A 203 -13.81 11.61 -14.27
CA GLN A 203 -15.09 11.25 -13.68
C GLN A 203 -14.85 10.27 -12.53
N ALA A 204 -14.91 10.76 -11.29
CA ALA A 204 -14.95 9.89 -10.11
C ALA A 204 -16.29 9.12 -10.10
N LYS A 205 -16.26 7.82 -10.37
CA LYS A 205 -17.41 6.95 -10.13
C LYS A 205 -17.54 6.76 -8.61
N THR A 206 -18.53 7.41 -8.02
CA THR A 206 -18.96 7.15 -6.65
C THR A 206 -19.80 5.88 -6.63
N PHE A 207 -19.31 4.87 -5.92
CA PHE A 207 -20.13 3.71 -5.56
C PHE A 207 -20.76 3.97 -4.20
N ASP A 208 -22.04 4.36 -4.20
CA ASP A 208 -22.88 4.42 -3.01
C ASP A 208 -23.45 3.02 -2.72
N THR A 209 -22.68 2.19 -2.03
CA THR A 209 -23.25 0.99 -1.41
C THR A 209 -22.56 0.78 -0.06
N TRP A 210 -23.24 1.22 0.99
CA TRP A 210 -22.93 0.89 2.36
C TRP A 210 -23.78 -0.33 2.74
N VAL A 211 -23.16 -1.48 2.97
CA VAL A 211 -23.80 -2.65 3.60
C VAL A 211 -23.18 -2.87 4.97
#